data_bc67487ae8607e4591a4c42e8c2b88f9
#
_entry.id   bc67487ae8607e4591a4c42e8c2b88f9
#
_cell.length_a   1.000
_cell.length_b   1.000
_cell.length_c   1.000
_cell.angle_alpha   90.00
_cell.angle_beta   90.00
_cell.angle_gamma   90.00
#
_symmetry.space_group_name_H-M   'P 1'
#
loop_
_entity.id
_entity.type
_entity.pdbx_description
1 polymer ?
#
loop_
_entity_poly.entity_id
_entity_poly.type
_entity_poly.pdbx_seq_one_letter_code
_entity_poly.pdbx_strand_id
1 'polypeptide(L)'
;MRTVRQARSIGIALLSTLVTIGLLTVTSSFAAETTKPFTGKTVNGGAVTHEAKGGKHILALSKDFQVPGSPDPHWQLIDSKGTVYLLDRLKLKDDKINTSITVPEHVPDIAKVQMWCAWAEVVLGEAPFDKPVKAHGK
;
A
#
# COMPACT_ATOMS: atom_id res chain seq x y z
N MET A 1 65.89 59.01 25.00
CA MET A 1 65.64 57.60 24.66
C MET A 1 64.28 57.17 25.26
N ARG A 2 63.26 57.05 24.49
CA ARG A 2 61.94 56.63 24.91
C ARG A 2 61.56 55.31 24.14
N THR A 3 61.54 54.23 24.85
CA THR A 3 61.19 52.93 24.31
C THR A 3 59.67 52.81 24.31
N VAL A 4 59.09 52.70 23.11
CA VAL A 4 57.67 52.49 22.95
C VAL A 4 57.44 50.98 22.97
N ARG A 5 56.73 50.48 24.01
CA ARG A 5 56.26 49.13 24.06
C ARG A 5 54.98 49.03 23.25
N GLN A 6 55.03 48.28 22.18
CA GLN A 6 53.82 47.84 21.48
C GLN A 6 53.13 46.68 22.23
N ALA A 7 51.91 46.95 22.64
CA ALA A 7 51.01 45.90 23.12
C ALA A 7 50.44 45.10 21.94
N ARG A 8 50.73 43.82 21.86
CA ARG A 8 50.11 42.90 20.93
C ARG A 8 48.77 42.46 21.52
N SER A 9 47.68 42.92 20.94
CA SER A 9 46.35 42.37 21.23
C SER A 9 46.18 41.04 20.51
N ILE A 10 46.02 39.97 21.29
CA ILE A 10 45.68 38.64 20.79
C ILE A 10 44.18 38.63 20.60
N GLY A 11 43.73 38.69 19.34
CA GLY A 11 42.33 38.47 19.03
C GLY A 11 41.98 36.98 19.12
N ILE A 12 41.14 36.64 20.09
CA ILE A 12 40.56 35.29 20.19
C ILE A 12 39.41 35.26 19.20
N ALA A 13 39.61 34.55 18.08
CA ALA A 13 38.53 34.22 17.16
C ALA A 13 37.72 33.04 17.74
N LEU A 14 36.52 33.35 18.21
CA LEU A 14 35.52 32.33 18.57
C LEU A 14 34.96 31.74 17.29
N LEU A 15 35.43 30.53 16.94
CA LEU A 15 34.85 29.72 15.88
C LEU A 15 33.55 29.12 16.40
N SER A 16 32.41 29.74 16.03
CA SER A 16 31.08 29.21 16.28
C SER A 16 30.79 28.09 15.28
N THR A 17 31.01 26.83 15.69
CA THR A 17 30.60 25.65 14.92
C THR A 17 29.11 25.49 15.04
N LEU A 18 28.37 25.89 13.99
CA LEU A 18 26.96 25.60 13.84
C LEU A 18 26.82 24.12 13.49
N VAL A 19 26.47 23.30 14.50
CA VAL A 19 26.08 21.90 14.27
C VAL A 19 24.65 21.88 13.77
N THR A 20 24.48 21.80 12.45
CA THR A 20 23.19 21.55 11.82
C THR A 20 22.84 20.06 12.02
N ILE A 21 22.01 19.78 13.00
CA ILE A 21 21.40 18.45 13.17
C ILE A 21 20.37 18.31 12.04
N GLY A 22 20.78 17.68 10.94
CA GLY A 22 19.87 17.28 9.87
C GLY A 22 18.92 16.22 10.40
N LEU A 23 17.64 16.57 10.54
CA LEU A 23 16.57 15.64 10.87
C LEU A 23 16.37 14.73 9.64
N LEU A 24 16.99 13.55 9.65
CA LEU A 24 16.73 12.50 8.66
C LEU A 24 15.34 11.96 8.93
N THR A 25 14.34 12.48 8.20
CA THR A 25 13.02 11.87 8.14
C THR A 25 13.14 10.58 7.34
N VAL A 26 13.22 9.46 8.06
CA VAL A 26 13.10 8.13 7.45
C VAL A 26 11.65 7.98 7.03
N THR A 27 11.33 8.32 5.79
CA THR A 27 10.06 7.94 5.18
C THR A 27 10.13 6.44 4.92
N SER A 28 9.50 5.64 5.76
CA SER A 28 9.30 4.23 5.50
C SER A 28 8.41 4.09 4.27
N SER A 29 9.02 3.98 3.11
CA SER A 29 8.34 3.58 1.88
C SER A 29 8.08 2.08 2.01
N PHE A 30 6.85 1.71 2.37
CA PHE A 30 6.44 0.32 2.22
C PHE A 30 6.42 0.02 0.73
N ALA A 31 7.23 -0.96 0.30
CA ALA A 31 7.22 -1.42 -1.08
C ALA A 31 5.82 -1.93 -1.43
N ALA A 32 5.30 -1.53 -2.60
CA ALA A 32 4.06 -2.06 -3.12
C ALA A 32 4.19 -3.56 -3.35
N GLU A 33 3.24 -4.35 -2.86
CA GLU A 33 3.20 -5.81 -2.99
C GLU A 33 2.15 -6.18 -4.03
N THR A 34 2.50 -7.07 -4.95
CA THR A 34 1.61 -7.47 -6.04
C THR A 34 1.30 -8.96 -5.95
N THR A 35 0.05 -9.32 -6.17
CA THR A 35 -0.38 -10.72 -6.24
C THR A 35 0.17 -11.42 -7.48
N LYS A 36 0.11 -12.75 -7.49
CA LYS A 36 0.14 -13.52 -8.73
C LYS A 36 -1.07 -13.12 -9.60
N PRO A 37 -1.01 -13.37 -10.92
CA PRO A 37 -2.15 -13.14 -11.79
C PRO A 37 -3.39 -13.92 -11.31
N PHE A 38 -4.57 -13.35 -11.56
CA PHE A 38 -5.82 -14.08 -11.32
C PHE A 38 -5.88 -15.36 -12.12
N THR A 39 -6.35 -16.42 -11.47
CA THR A 39 -6.70 -17.70 -12.09
C THR A 39 -8.08 -18.13 -11.65
N GLY A 40 -8.91 -18.59 -12.58
CA GLY A 40 -10.26 -19.02 -12.27
C GLY A 40 -11.06 -19.41 -13.48
N LYS A 41 -12.35 -19.67 -13.29
CA LYS A 41 -13.26 -20.04 -14.39
C LYS A 41 -13.56 -18.87 -15.32
N THR A 42 -13.67 -17.67 -14.77
CA THR A 42 -14.14 -16.49 -15.50
C THR A 42 -13.10 -15.37 -15.50
N VAL A 43 -12.37 -15.20 -14.42
CA VAL A 43 -11.34 -14.19 -14.28
C VAL A 43 -9.96 -14.86 -14.36
N ASN A 44 -9.23 -14.53 -15.41
CA ASN A 44 -7.88 -15.02 -15.67
C ASN A 44 -7.02 -13.85 -16.14
N GLY A 45 -5.80 -13.71 -15.58
CA GLY A 45 -4.92 -12.59 -15.86
C GLY A 45 -5.27 -11.33 -15.08
N GLY A 46 -4.43 -10.32 -15.19
CA GLY A 46 -4.44 -9.19 -14.30
C GLY A 46 -3.95 -9.56 -12.89
N ALA A 47 -3.65 -8.56 -12.08
CA ALA A 47 -3.17 -8.74 -10.72
C ALA A 47 -3.69 -7.62 -9.82
N VAL A 48 -3.43 -7.73 -8.52
CA VAL A 48 -3.76 -6.70 -7.53
C VAL A 48 -2.49 -6.21 -6.87
N THR A 49 -2.33 -4.90 -6.80
CA THR A 49 -1.25 -4.26 -6.05
C THR A 49 -1.79 -3.77 -4.72
N HIS A 50 -1.08 -4.05 -3.64
CA HIS A 50 -1.33 -3.54 -2.31
C HIS A 50 -0.35 -2.40 -1.99
N GLU A 51 -0.87 -1.29 -1.51
CA GLU A 51 -0.09 -0.14 -1.04
C GLU A 51 -0.59 0.32 0.33
N ALA A 52 0.36 0.64 1.21
CA ALA A 52 0.05 1.31 2.49
C ALA A 52 0.38 2.80 2.34
N LYS A 53 -0.62 3.66 2.49
CA LYS A 53 -0.47 5.11 2.36
C LYS A 53 -1.32 5.84 3.40
N GLY A 54 -0.67 6.67 4.22
CA GLY A 54 -1.36 7.48 5.23
C GLY A 54 -2.19 6.66 6.22
N GLY A 55 -1.71 5.49 6.65
CA GLY A 55 -2.41 4.58 7.53
C GLY A 55 -3.55 3.79 6.88
N LYS A 56 -3.79 3.99 5.58
CA LYS A 56 -4.77 3.24 4.79
C LYS A 56 -4.06 2.19 3.95
N HIS A 57 -4.72 1.06 3.78
CA HIS A 57 -4.28 -0.03 2.90
C HIS A 57 -5.18 -0.04 1.67
N ILE A 58 -4.59 0.09 0.50
CA ILE A 58 -5.29 0.22 -0.78
C ILE A 58 -4.93 -0.96 -1.66
N LEU A 59 -5.95 -1.57 -2.26
CA LEU A 59 -5.81 -2.59 -3.29
C LEU A 59 -6.23 -2.01 -4.62
N ALA A 60 -5.42 -2.17 -5.65
CA ALA A 60 -5.70 -1.70 -6.99
C ALA A 60 -5.52 -2.80 -8.04
N LEU A 61 -6.47 -2.92 -8.96
CA LEU A 61 -6.37 -3.82 -10.11
C LEU A 61 -5.36 -3.30 -11.13
N SER A 62 -4.62 -4.20 -11.74
CA SER A 62 -3.75 -3.86 -12.87
C SER A 62 -4.55 -3.47 -14.11
N LYS A 63 -3.92 -2.73 -15.04
CA LYS A 63 -4.57 -2.24 -16.25
C LYS A 63 -5.03 -3.34 -17.22
N ASP A 64 -4.39 -4.49 -17.16
CA ASP A 64 -4.71 -5.67 -17.97
C ASP A 64 -5.79 -6.58 -17.37
N PHE A 65 -6.35 -6.20 -16.20
CA PHE A 65 -7.47 -6.93 -15.62
C PHE A 65 -8.70 -6.88 -16.52
N GLN A 66 -9.26 -8.06 -16.80
CA GLN A 66 -10.48 -8.20 -17.59
C GLN A 66 -11.70 -8.30 -16.69
N VAL A 67 -12.63 -7.35 -16.82
CA VAL A 67 -13.87 -7.33 -16.05
C VAL A 67 -14.76 -8.51 -16.46
N PRO A 68 -15.17 -9.38 -15.53
CA PRO A 68 -16.01 -10.52 -15.87
C PRO A 68 -17.42 -10.09 -16.30
N GLY A 69 -18.01 -10.85 -17.23
CA GLY A 69 -19.39 -10.67 -17.64
C GLY A 69 -20.44 -11.12 -16.61
N SER A 70 -20.02 -11.44 -15.40
CA SER A 70 -20.86 -11.88 -14.30
C SER A 70 -21.87 -10.79 -13.86
N PRO A 71 -23.11 -11.17 -13.44
CA PRO A 71 -24.14 -10.18 -13.10
C PRO A 71 -23.83 -9.36 -11.83
N ASP A 72 -23.14 -9.94 -10.85
CA ASP A 72 -22.87 -9.27 -9.57
C ASP A 72 -21.47 -9.57 -9.00
N PRO A 73 -20.40 -9.16 -9.71
CA PRO A 73 -19.03 -9.39 -9.25
C PRO A 73 -18.67 -8.44 -8.10
N HIS A 74 -18.06 -9.01 -7.06
CA HIS A 74 -17.58 -8.32 -5.87
C HIS A 74 -16.11 -8.56 -5.64
N TRP A 75 -15.46 -7.62 -4.99
CA TRP A 75 -14.20 -7.83 -4.30
C TRP A 75 -14.44 -8.73 -3.09
N GLN A 76 -13.58 -9.71 -2.88
CA GLN A 76 -13.57 -10.58 -1.72
C GLN A 76 -12.13 -10.83 -1.29
N LEU A 77 -11.87 -10.74 0.00
CA LEU A 77 -10.54 -11.01 0.56
C LEU A 77 -10.56 -12.27 1.40
N ILE A 78 -9.44 -12.96 1.41
CA ILE A 78 -9.17 -14.09 2.29
C ILE A 78 -7.92 -13.79 3.08
N ASP A 79 -8.01 -13.87 4.41
CA ASP A 79 -6.85 -13.67 5.28
C ASP A 79 -6.00 -14.94 5.43
N SER A 80 -4.90 -14.84 6.16
CA SER A 80 -3.98 -15.96 6.41
C SER A 80 -4.61 -17.11 7.22
N LYS A 81 -5.73 -16.86 7.89
CA LYS A 81 -6.50 -17.86 8.65
C LYS A 81 -7.64 -18.48 7.84
N GLY A 82 -7.85 -18.01 6.60
CA GLY A 82 -8.93 -18.45 5.74
C GLY A 82 -10.27 -17.73 5.98
N THR A 83 -10.28 -16.64 6.76
CA THR A 83 -11.49 -15.83 6.95
C THR A 83 -11.83 -15.08 5.67
N VAL A 84 -13.10 -15.11 5.30
CA VAL A 84 -13.64 -14.51 4.07
C VAL A 84 -14.26 -13.17 4.40
N TYR A 85 -13.86 -12.13 3.65
CA TYR A 85 -14.40 -10.77 3.75
C TYR A 85 -15.01 -10.37 2.41
N LEU A 86 -16.33 -10.37 2.32
CA LEU A 86 -17.04 -9.86 1.15
C LEU A 86 -17.03 -8.32 1.21
N LEU A 87 -16.59 -7.70 0.13
CA LEU A 87 -16.44 -6.25 0.04
C LEU A 87 -17.32 -5.67 -1.09
N ASP A 88 -16.94 -4.50 -1.56
CA ASP A 88 -17.69 -3.70 -2.52
C ASP A 88 -17.87 -4.40 -3.87
N ARG A 89 -18.91 -3.98 -4.56
CA ARG A 89 -19.14 -4.38 -5.96
C ARG A 89 -18.01 -3.92 -6.85
N LEU A 90 -17.63 -4.79 -7.80
CA LEU A 90 -16.70 -4.44 -8.87
C LEU A 90 -17.35 -3.50 -9.88
N LYS A 91 -18.62 -3.73 -10.19
CA LYS A 91 -19.41 -2.88 -11.10
C LYS A 91 -20.25 -1.90 -10.29
N LEU A 92 -19.98 -0.62 -10.47
CA LEU A 92 -20.73 0.47 -9.84
C LEU A 92 -21.85 0.96 -10.78
N LYS A 93 -22.64 1.93 -10.31
CA LYS A 93 -23.61 2.65 -11.15
C LYS A 93 -22.88 3.31 -12.33
N ASP A 94 -23.60 3.51 -13.42
CA ASP A 94 -23.11 4.13 -14.65
C ASP A 94 -21.94 3.37 -15.32
N ASP A 95 -21.95 2.03 -15.21
CA ASP A 95 -20.94 1.13 -15.79
C ASP A 95 -19.50 1.40 -15.37
N LYS A 96 -19.30 2.19 -14.31
CA LYS A 96 -17.98 2.41 -13.72
C LYS A 96 -17.47 1.15 -13.04
N ILE A 97 -16.17 0.90 -13.23
CA ILE A 97 -15.50 -0.23 -12.58
C ILE A 97 -14.77 0.26 -11.34
N ASN A 98 -14.99 -0.43 -10.22
CA ASN A 98 -14.30 -0.18 -8.96
C ASN A 98 -12.92 -0.82 -8.98
N THR A 99 -11.98 -0.18 -9.66
CA THR A 99 -10.62 -0.69 -9.88
C THR A 99 -9.71 -0.59 -8.66
N SER A 100 -10.15 0.10 -7.60
CA SER A 100 -9.38 0.29 -6.39
C SER A 100 -10.29 0.38 -5.17
N ILE A 101 -9.91 -0.32 -4.09
CA ILE A 101 -10.64 -0.31 -2.83
C ILE A 101 -9.71 0.00 -1.66
N THR A 102 -10.25 0.58 -0.60
CA THR A 102 -9.59 0.66 0.70
C THR A 102 -9.94 -0.58 1.51
N VAL A 103 -8.93 -1.25 2.05
CA VAL A 103 -9.11 -2.42 2.92
C VAL A 103 -9.76 -1.97 4.23
N PRO A 104 -10.89 -2.58 4.65
CA PRO A 104 -11.53 -2.24 5.92
C PRO A 104 -10.62 -2.53 7.13
N GLU A 105 -10.76 -1.73 8.19
CA GLU A 105 -9.91 -1.81 9.39
C GLU A 105 -10.00 -3.15 10.14
N HIS A 106 -11.10 -3.89 9.98
CA HIS A 106 -11.29 -5.19 10.60
C HIS A 106 -10.59 -6.35 9.88
N VAL A 107 -9.97 -6.10 8.70
CA VAL A 107 -9.19 -7.09 7.94
C VAL A 107 -7.75 -7.06 8.42
N PRO A 108 -7.24 -8.09 9.12
CA PRO A 108 -5.91 -8.05 9.72
C PRO A 108 -4.79 -8.19 8.71
N ASP A 109 -4.95 -9.08 7.74
CA ASP A 109 -4.01 -9.36 6.67
C ASP A 109 -4.75 -9.89 5.43
N ILE A 110 -4.05 -10.01 4.33
CA ILE A 110 -4.60 -10.49 3.06
C ILE A 110 -3.68 -11.56 2.49
N ALA A 111 -4.15 -12.79 2.43
CA ALA A 111 -3.45 -13.89 1.78
C ALA A 111 -3.76 -13.93 0.28
N LYS A 112 -5.00 -13.66 -0.11
CA LYS A 112 -5.42 -13.58 -1.51
C LYS A 112 -6.63 -12.69 -1.73
N VAL A 113 -6.75 -12.21 -2.94
CA VAL A 113 -7.90 -11.47 -3.43
C VAL A 113 -8.71 -12.38 -4.35
N GLN A 114 -10.03 -12.35 -4.20
CA GLN A 114 -10.95 -13.07 -5.07
C GLN A 114 -11.90 -12.09 -5.75
N MET A 115 -12.32 -12.43 -6.95
CA MET A 115 -13.54 -11.90 -7.56
C MET A 115 -14.64 -12.92 -7.34
N TRP A 116 -15.71 -12.49 -6.68
CA TRP A 116 -16.82 -13.30 -6.26
C TRP A 116 -18.12 -12.84 -6.91
N CYS A 117 -18.90 -13.75 -7.45
CA CYS A 117 -20.24 -13.41 -7.90
C CYS A 117 -21.25 -13.65 -6.77
N ALA A 118 -21.78 -12.55 -6.22
CA ALA A 118 -22.75 -12.66 -5.12
C ALA A 118 -24.11 -13.23 -5.55
N TRP A 119 -24.47 -13.09 -6.83
CA TRP A 119 -25.70 -13.68 -7.35
C TRP A 119 -25.61 -15.20 -7.54
N ALA A 120 -24.49 -15.67 -8.10
CA ALA A 120 -24.29 -17.11 -8.37
C ALA A 120 -23.60 -17.84 -7.22
N GLU A 121 -23.10 -17.12 -6.21
CA GLU A 121 -22.35 -17.64 -5.06
C GLU A 121 -21.15 -18.50 -5.46
N VAL A 122 -20.36 -17.99 -6.41
CA VAL A 122 -19.17 -18.66 -6.94
C VAL A 122 -17.96 -17.74 -7.00
N VAL A 123 -16.78 -18.32 -6.81
CA VAL A 123 -15.50 -17.64 -7.07
C VAL A 123 -15.28 -17.58 -8.58
N LEU A 124 -15.10 -16.38 -9.10
CA LEU A 124 -14.83 -16.13 -10.52
C LEU A 124 -13.35 -16.29 -10.85
N GLY A 125 -12.49 -15.94 -9.93
CA GLY A 125 -11.04 -16.08 -9.99
C GLY A 125 -10.38 -15.57 -8.71
N GLU A 126 -9.15 -16.02 -8.47
CA GLU A 126 -8.38 -15.63 -7.30
C GLU A 126 -6.91 -15.29 -7.62
N ALA A 127 -6.36 -14.36 -6.88
CA ALA A 127 -5.00 -13.86 -7.03
C ALA A 127 -4.32 -13.88 -5.64
N PRO A 128 -3.46 -14.87 -5.36
CA PRO A 128 -2.76 -14.95 -4.08
C PRO A 128 -1.54 -14.02 -4.06
N PHE A 129 -1.22 -13.49 -2.89
CA PHE A 129 0.10 -12.95 -2.59
C PHE A 129 1.08 -14.09 -2.31
N ASP A 130 2.38 -13.88 -2.56
CA ASP A 130 3.40 -14.88 -2.23
C ASP A 130 3.48 -15.13 -0.71
N LYS A 131 3.26 -14.09 0.06
CA LYS A 131 3.09 -14.12 1.51
C LYS A 131 1.93 -13.21 1.89
N PRO A 132 1.14 -13.52 2.94
CA PRO A 132 0.10 -12.62 3.40
C PRO A 132 0.64 -11.22 3.69
N VAL A 133 -0.02 -10.21 3.16
CA VAL A 133 0.33 -8.81 3.38
C VAL A 133 -0.44 -8.27 4.58
N LYS A 134 0.26 -7.61 5.52
CA LYS A 134 -0.39 -7.01 6.66
C LYS A 134 -1.26 -5.84 6.23
N ALA A 135 -2.46 -5.75 6.80
CA ALA A 135 -3.34 -4.61 6.66
C ALA A 135 -3.48 -3.90 8.02
N HIS A 136 -4.41 -4.33 8.86
CA HIS A 136 -4.70 -3.64 10.12
C HIS A 136 -4.44 -4.53 11.36
N GLY A 137 -3.72 -5.61 11.23
CA GLY A 137 -3.37 -6.50 12.34
C GLY A 137 -2.46 -5.80 13.37
N LYS A 138 -2.78 -6.04 14.65
CA LYS A 138 -1.92 -5.66 15.79
C LYS A 138 -0.66 -6.53 15.82
#